data_82b4254258c5d1d82ab9414859689a1b
#
_entry.id   82b4254258c5d1d82ab9414859689a1b
#
_cell.length_a   1.000
_cell.length_b   1.000
_cell.length_c   1.000
_cell.angle_alpha   90.00
_cell.angle_beta   90.00
_cell.angle_gamma   90.00
#
_symmetry.space_group_name_H-M   'P 1'
#
loop_
_entity.id
_entity.type
_entity.pdbx_description
1 polymer ?
#
loop_
_entity_poly.entity_id
_entity_poly.type
_entity_poly.pdbx_seq_one_letter_code
_entity_poly.pdbx_strand_id
1 'polypeptide(L)'
;MSFKKCCVCTFMFFLICAPMAVPGTGMSANVARPEVDPQTPPKIEFITAEELKAQIAKNRPLTIIDVRSTNGLGGDERKIKGAIHVKLRRLKSRLNFSPLKDAPRDREVVTYCACPSDEAGIRAAEVLLEAGFKRVRVLKGGWVVWQKVNGQVDYAARGL
;
A
#
# COMPACT_ATOMS: atom_id res chain seq x y z
N MET A 1 19.27 -39.36 -53.49
CA MET A 1 18.51 -39.94 -54.60
C MET A 1 17.16 -39.25 -54.60
N SER A 2 17.03 -38.54 -55.63
CA SER A 2 16.02 -38.35 -56.68
C SER A 2 14.92 -37.39 -56.28
N PHE A 3 14.97 -36.18 -56.77
CA PHE A 3 14.31 -35.57 -57.97
C PHE A 3 12.79 -35.75 -58.03
N LYS A 4 12.00 -34.69 -57.97
CA LYS A 4 11.43 -34.16 -59.23
C LYS A 4 10.71 -32.81 -59.02
N LYS A 5 11.10 -31.90 -59.91
CA LYS A 5 10.43 -30.64 -60.25
C LYS A 5 9.08 -30.91 -60.94
N CYS A 6 8.14 -29.98 -60.85
CA CYS A 6 7.29 -29.48 -61.95
C CYS A 6 6.38 -28.42 -61.39
N CYS A 7 6.31 -27.34 -61.88
CA CYS A 7 5.98 -26.63 -63.11
C CYS A 7 4.82 -25.68 -62.85
N VAL A 8 5.13 -24.43 -62.97
CA VAL A 8 4.44 -23.30 -63.58
C VAL A 8 2.93 -23.45 -63.83
N CYS A 9 2.16 -22.53 -63.28
CA CYS A 9 1.06 -21.91 -64.01
C CYS A 9 0.78 -20.49 -63.52
N THR A 10 1.13 -19.57 -64.39
CA THR A 10 0.79 -18.17 -64.39
C THR A 10 -0.72 -18.00 -64.55
N PHE A 11 -1.40 -17.26 -63.65
CA PHE A 11 -2.65 -16.61 -63.99
C PHE A 11 -2.72 -15.26 -63.26
N MET A 12 -2.54 -14.26 -64.08
CA MET A 12 -2.81 -12.84 -63.80
C MET A 12 -4.31 -12.67 -63.61
N PHE A 13 -4.73 -12.23 -62.43
CA PHE A 13 -6.03 -11.60 -62.28
C PHE A 13 -5.86 -10.33 -61.45
N PHE A 14 -5.84 -9.21 -62.19
CA PHE A 14 -5.94 -7.88 -61.65
C PHE A 14 -7.37 -7.71 -61.12
N LEU A 15 -7.57 -7.64 -59.84
CA LEU A 15 -8.81 -7.16 -59.24
C LEU A 15 -8.47 -5.98 -58.34
N ILE A 16 -8.83 -4.82 -58.84
CA ILE A 16 -8.77 -3.54 -58.13
C ILE A 16 -9.75 -3.61 -56.97
N CYS A 17 -9.26 -3.73 -55.75
CA CYS A 17 -10.08 -3.56 -54.55
C CYS A 17 -9.68 -2.26 -53.87
N ALA A 18 -10.56 -1.28 -53.97
CA ALA A 18 -10.42 0.02 -53.34
C ALA A 18 -10.31 -0.12 -51.81
N PRO A 19 -9.45 0.66 -51.13
CA PRO A 19 -9.45 0.67 -49.68
C PRO A 19 -10.66 1.45 -49.16
N MET A 20 -11.61 0.75 -48.55
CA MET A 20 -12.60 1.39 -47.70
C MET A 20 -11.87 1.89 -46.44
N ALA A 21 -11.74 3.21 -46.36
CA ALA A 21 -11.34 3.91 -45.14
C ALA A 21 -12.42 3.74 -44.08
N VAL A 22 -12.18 2.92 -43.08
CA VAL A 22 -12.98 2.85 -41.86
C VAL A 22 -12.50 3.99 -40.95
N PRO A 23 -13.32 4.99 -40.61
CA PRO A 23 -12.95 5.97 -39.60
C PRO A 23 -12.95 5.24 -38.24
N GLY A 24 -11.77 4.81 -37.78
CA GLY A 24 -11.53 4.35 -36.42
C GLY A 24 -11.71 5.51 -35.47
N THR A 25 -12.89 5.64 -34.88
CA THR A 25 -13.11 6.45 -33.68
C THR A 25 -12.36 5.77 -32.53
N GLY A 26 -11.08 6.05 -32.46
CA GLY A 26 -10.26 5.76 -31.29
C GLY A 26 -10.71 6.66 -30.12
N MET A 27 -11.71 6.24 -29.38
CA MET A 27 -11.92 6.78 -28.05
C MET A 27 -10.76 6.29 -27.18
N SER A 28 -9.67 7.07 -27.19
CA SER A 28 -8.64 6.99 -26.17
C SER A 28 -9.30 7.40 -24.86
N ALA A 29 -9.73 6.43 -24.08
CA ALA A 29 -10.08 6.66 -22.69
C ALA A 29 -8.79 7.05 -21.97
N ASN A 30 -8.49 8.36 -22.00
CA ASN A 30 -7.48 8.96 -21.17
C ASN A 30 -8.00 8.88 -19.73
N VAL A 31 -7.76 7.73 -19.08
CA VAL A 31 -7.94 7.61 -17.63
C VAL A 31 -6.91 8.54 -17.02
N ALA A 32 -7.34 9.77 -16.75
CA ALA A 32 -6.55 10.75 -16.03
C ALA A 32 -6.11 10.11 -14.72
N ARG A 33 -4.84 9.72 -14.65
CA ARG A 33 -4.19 9.36 -13.40
C ARG A 33 -4.31 10.62 -12.54
N PRO A 34 -4.86 10.57 -11.31
CA PRO A 34 -4.93 11.76 -10.48
C PRO A 34 -3.51 12.29 -10.32
N GLU A 35 -3.26 13.46 -10.88
CA GLU A 35 -2.03 14.21 -10.65
C GLU A 35 -2.03 14.61 -9.19
N VAL A 36 -1.13 13.97 -8.42
CA VAL A 36 -0.86 14.40 -7.04
C VAL A 36 -0.08 15.69 -7.15
N ASP A 37 -0.74 16.82 -6.88
CA ASP A 37 -0.09 18.13 -6.78
C ASP A 37 0.97 18.06 -5.67
N PRO A 38 2.27 18.25 -5.99
CA PRO A 38 3.34 18.18 -5.00
C PRO A 38 3.26 19.28 -3.93
N GLN A 39 2.37 20.24 -4.07
CA GLN A 39 2.17 21.35 -3.10
C GLN A 39 1.02 21.10 -2.13
N THR A 40 0.18 20.08 -2.37
CA THR A 40 -0.88 19.73 -1.43
C THR A 40 -0.33 18.72 -0.43
N PRO A 41 -0.34 19.03 0.89
CA PRO A 41 0.09 18.06 1.89
C PRO A 41 -0.75 16.78 1.75
N PRO A 42 -0.14 15.61 1.86
CA PRO A 42 -0.84 14.35 1.67
C PRO A 42 -2.01 14.27 2.65
N LYS A 43 -3.21 14.05 2.12
CA LYS A 43 -4.41 13.88 2.93
C LYS A 43 -4.27 12.61 3.75
N ILE A 44 -4.17 12.78 5.07
CA ILE A 44 -4.11 11.65 5.99
C ILE A 44 -5.47 10.96 6.07
N GLU A 45 -5.49 9.68 5.76
CA GLU A 45 -6.67 8.84 5.88
C GLU A 45 -6.71 8.14 7.23
N PHE A 46 -7.90 7.90 7.73
CA PHE A 46 -8.12 7.18 8.99
C PHE A 46 -8.80 5.84 8.74
N ILE A 47 -8.53 4.89 9.63
CA ILE A 47 -9.20 3.60 9.70
C ILE A 47 -9.80 3.43 11.10
N THR A 48 -11.00 2.85 11.18
CA THR A 48 -11.60 2.51 12.49
C THR A 48 -11.01 1.22 13.05
N ALA A 49 -11.16 1.03 14.36
CA ALA A 49 -10.67 -0.19 15.00
C ALA A 49 -11.45 -1.43 14.53
N GLU A 50 -12.74 -1.29 14.27
CA GLU A 50 -13.60 -2.35 13.75
C GLU A 50 -13.18 -2.76 12.33
N GLU A 51 -12.91 -1.78 11.47
CA GLU A 51 -12.45 -2.02 10.11
C GLU A 51 -11.08 -2.73 10.11
N LEU A 52 -10.13 -2.24 10.92
CA LEU A 52 -8.81 -2.87 11.06
C LEU A 52 -8.92 -4.30 11.60
N LYS A 53 -9.77 -4.52 12.62
CA LYS A 53 -10.04 -5.85 13.18
C LYS A 53 -10.60 -6.80 12.12
N ALA A 54 -11.53 -6.33 11.28
CA ALA A 54 -12.07 -7.12 10.18
C ALA A 54 -11.02 -7.44 9.11
N GLN A 55 -10.10 -6.52 8.82
CA GLN A 55 -9.01 -6.77 7.87
C GLN A 55 -8.03 -7.83 8.40
N ILE A 56 -7.65 -7.75 9.68
CA ILE A 56 -6.77 -8.73 10.33
C ILE A 56 -7.42 -10.12 10.34
N ALA A 57 -8.73 -10.19 10.69
CA ALA A 57 -9.47 -11.45 10.71
C ALA A 57 -9.54 -12.12 9.31
N LYS A 58 -9.58 -11.32 8.25
CA LYS A 58 -9.56 -11.79 6.86
C LYS A 58 -8.15 -12.04 6.31
N ASN A 59 -7.12 -11.96 7.15
CA ASN A 59 -5.70 -12.09 6.76
C ASN A 59 -5.33 -11.17 5.57
N ARG A 60 -5.88 -9.95 5.50
CA ARG A 60 -5.54 -9.00 4.44
C ARG A 60 -4.06 -8.62 4.58
N PRO A 61 -3.31 -8.51 3.45
CA PRO A 61 -1.91 -8.12 3.51
C PRO A 61 -1.80 -6.63 3.90
N LEU A 62 -1.41 -6.38 5.14
CA LEU A 62 -1.20 -5.04 5.69
C LEU A 62 0.04 -5.01 6.58
N THR A 63 0.60 -3.84 6.78
CA THR A 63 1.70 -3.58 7.72
C THR A 63 1.18 -2.67 8.81
N ILE A 64 1.31 -3.07 10.06
CA ILE A 64 0.89 -2.26 11.21
C ILE A 64 2.13 -1.72 11.91
N ILE A 65 2.18 -0.42 12.17
CA ILE A 65 3.32 0.24 12.82
C ILE A 65 2.86 0.88 14.13
N ASP A 66 3.44 0.41 15.21
CA ASP A 66 3.26 0.93 16.56
C ASP A 66 4.30 2.03 16.84
N VAL A 67 3.86 3.27 16.92
CA VAL A 67 4.76 4.41 17.19
C VAL A 67 4.67 4.93 18.62
N ARG A 68 4.07 4.18 19.53
CA ARG A 68 4.02 4.54 20.94
C ARG A 68 5.43 4.72 21.51
N SER A 69 5.61 5.69 22.39
CA SER A 69 6.85 5.80 23.17
C SER A 69 6.90 4.67 24.22
N THR A 70 8.10 4.23 24.62
CA THR A 70 8.25 3.27 25.71
C THR A 70 7.65 3.76 27.04
N ASN A 71 7.65 5.07 27.24
CA ASN A 71 6.99 5.71 28.39
C ASN A 71 5.48 5.78 28.21
N GLY A 72 4.98 5.80 26.97
CA GLY A 72 3.55 5.81 26.61
C GLY A 72 2.95 4.41 26.51
N LEU A 73 3.75 3.35 26.66
CA LEU A 73 3.22 2.00 26.83
C LEU A 73 2.57 1.85 28.22
N GLY A 74 2.85 2.75 29.19
CA GLY A 74 2.25 2.71 30.51
C GLY A 74 2.47 1.37 31.25
N GLY A 75 3.54 0.64 30.91
CA GLY A 75 3.78 -0.74 31.35
C GLY A 75 3.02 -1.80 30.56
N ASP A 76 2.21 -1.41 29.58
CA ASP A 76 1.51 -2.35 28.69
C ASP A 76 2.42 -2.77 27.53
N GLU A 77 3.05 -3.93 27.65
CA GLU A 77 3.92 -4.51 26.61
C GLU A 77 3.13 -5.10 25.43
N ARG A 78 1.79 -5.07 25.49
CA ARG A 78 0.94 -5.57 24.41
C ARG A 78 0.93 -4.59 23.25
N LYS A 79 0.82 -5.11 22.04
CA LYS A 79 0.65 -4.36 20.80
C LYS A 79 -0.39 -5.04 19.90
N ILE A 80 -0.87 -4.35 18.90
CA ILE A 80 -1.73 -4.98 17.89
C ILE A 80 -0.98 -6.15 17.27
N LYS A 81 -1.68 -7.28 17.08
CA LYS A 81 -1.10 -8.50 16.52
C LYS A 81 -0.38 -8.21 15.21
N GLY A 82 0.86 -8.68 15.10
CA GLY A 82 1.70 -8.48 13.92
C GLY A 82 2.29 -7.07 13.79
N ALA A 83 1.99 -6.13 14.70
CA ALA A 83 2.53 -4.78 14.61
C ALA A 83 4.04 -4.72 14.82
N ILE A 84 4.71 -3.88 14.03
CA ILE A 84 6.12 -3.57 14.17
C ILE A 84 6.24 -2.35 15.09
N HIS A 85 6.89 -2.51 16.25
CA HIS A 85 7.09 -1.38 17.15
C HIS A 85 8.32 -0.56 16.74
N VAL A 86 8.12 0.73 16.47
CA VAL A 86 9.19 1.68 16.14
C VAL A 86 8.87 3.04 16.73
N LYS A 87 9.69 3.52 17.65
CA LYS A 87 9.53 4.87 18.21
C LYS A 87 9.52 5.91 17.07
N LEU A 88 8.56 6.83 17.09
CA LEU A 88 8.39 7.86 16.03
C LEU A 88 9.70 8.53 15.65
N ARG A 89 10.51 8.97 16.63
CA ARG A 89 11.82 9.62 16.39
C ARG A 89 12.82 8.77 15.61
N ARG A 90 12.65 7.44 15.58
CA ARG A 90 13.53 6.49 14.87
C ARG A 90 12.92 5.99 13.58
N LEU A 91 11.66 6.34 13.28
CA LEU A 91 10.95 5.77 12.14
C LEU A 91 11.69 6.03 10.83
N LYS A 92 12.11 7.27 10.58
CA LYS A 92 12.84 7.63 9.35
C LYS A 92 14.12 6.81 9.15
N SER A 93 14.94 6.64 10.18
CA SER A 93 16.15 5.80 10.09
C SER A 93 15.83 4.32 9.97
N ARG A 94 14.78 3.84 10.61
CA ARG A 94 14.36 2.43 10.58
C ARG A 94 13.82 1.98 9.22
N LEU A 95 13.39 2.89 8.36
CA LEU A 95 12.96 2.59 6.99
C LEU A 95 14.09 1.99 6.13
N ASN A 96 15.35 2.15 6.53
CA ASN A 96 16.49 1.58 5.84
C ASN A 96 16.85 0.16 6.31
N PHE A 97 16.11 -0.40 7.26
CA PHE A 97 16.37 -1.71 7.86
C PHE A 97 15.13 -2.61 7.78
N SER A 98 15.36 -3.93 7.65
CA SER A 98 14.28 -4.91 7.75
C SER A 98 13.55 -4.80 9.12
N PRO A 99 12.22 -5.02 9.18
CA PRO A 99 11.35 -5.43 8.06
C PRO A 99 10.77 -4.26 7.25
N LEU A 100 10.98 -2.99 7.65
CA LEU A 100 10.36 -1.83 6.99
C LEU A 100 10.97 -1.53 5.62
N LYS A 101 12.27 -1.79 5.45
CA LYS A 101 12.96 -1.67 4.16
C LYS A 101 12.31 -2.55 3.11
N ASP A 102 11.95 -3.77 3.49
CA ASP A 102 11.45 -4.81 2.59
C ASP A 102 9.93 -4.76 2.41
N ALA A 103 9.25 -3.86 3.13
CA ALA A 103 7.81 -3.70 3.01
C ALA A 103 7.42 -3.12 1.65
N PRO A 104 6.52 -3.79 0.88
CA PRO A 104 6.05 -3.27 -0.40
C PRO A 104 5.42 -1.88 -0.24
N ARG A 105 5.81 -0.94 -1.10
CA ARG A 105 5.34 0.46 -1.02
C ARG A 105 3.87 0.66 -1.39
N ASP A 106 3.29 -0.28 -2.09
CA ASP A 106 1.87 -0.33 -2.46
C ASP A 106 0.99 -1.07 -1.43
N ARG A 107 1.61 -1.77 -0.47
CA ARG A 107 0.89 -2.42 0.62
C ARG A 107 0.27 -1.38 1.54
N GLU A 108 -0.91 -1.69 2.04
CA GLU A 108 -1.55 -0.86 3.05
C GLU A 108 -0.75 -0.86 4.35
N VAL A 109 -0.52 0.34 4.88
CA VAL A 109 0.17 0.56 6.16
C VAL A 109 -0.79 1.27 7.11
N VAL A 110 -0.87 0.77 8.34
CA VAL A 110 -1.65 1.40 9.41
C VAL A 110 -0.71 1.80 10.53
N THR A 111 -0.71 3.08 10.89
CA THR A 111 0.04 3.60 12.03
C THR A 111 -0.88 3.81 13.22
N TYR A 112 -0.37 3.65 14.44
CA TYR A 112 -1.11 3.98 15.64
C TYR A 112 -0.21 4.44 16.78
N CYS A 113 -0.79 5.22 17.69
CA CYS A 113 -0.17 5.65 18.93
C CYS A 113 -1.13 5.45 20.13
N ALA A 114 -0.79 5.97 21.27
CA ALA A 114 -1.63 5.98 22.47
C ALA A 114 -2.02 7.41 22.89
N CYS A 115 -1.76 8.42 22.07
CA CYS A 115 -2.12 9.80 22.35
C CYS A 115 -3.58 10.07 21.96
N PRO A 116 -4.31 10.92 22.71
CA PRO A 116 -5.72 11.18 22.45
C PRO A 116 -6.01 11.84 21.08
N SER A 117 -5.05 12.60 20.57
CA SER A 117 -5.15 13.34 19.30
C SER A 117 -4.66 12.56 18.09
N ASP A 118 -4.20 11.32 18.24
CA ASP A 118 -3.57 10.50 17.20
C ASP A 118 -2.33 11.17 16.54
N GLU A 119 -1.81 12.25 17.11
CA GLU A 119 -0.77 13.09 16.51
C GLU A 119 0.51 12.31 16.15
N ALA A 120 0.99 11.43 17.02
CA ALA A 120 2.16 10.64 16.72
C ALA A 120 1.91 9.62 15.59
N GLY A 121 0.68 9.09 15.48
CA GLY A 121 0.24 8.25 14.36
C GLY A 121 0.22 9.04 13.05
N ILE A 122 -0.32 10.26 13.07
CA ILE A 122 -0.38 11.16 11.91
C ILE A 122 1.03 11.51 11.43
N ARG A 123 1.92 11.93 12.32
CA ARG A 123 3.32 12.22 11.97
C ARG A 123 4.06 11.00 11.41
N ALA A 124 3.76 9.81 11.92
CA ALA A 124 4.31 8.59 11.37
C ALA A 124 3.80 8.32 9.95
N ALA A 125 2.51 8.57 9.69
CA ALA A 125 1.92 8.42 8.36
C ALA A 125 2.56 9.40 7.36
N GLU A 126 2.80 10.66 7.74
CA GLU A 126 3.51 11.65 6.92
C GLU A 126 4.91 11.14 6.53
N VAL A 127 5.71 10.68 7.49
CA VAL A 127 7.06 10.13 7.25
C VAL A 127 7.01 8.94 6.28
N LEU A 128 5.99 8.10 6.35
CA LEU A 128 5.82 6.95 5.47
C LEU A 128 5.41 7.38 4.05
N LEU A 129 4.50 8.33 3.93
CA LEU A 129 4.10 8.89 2.63
C LEU A 129 5.29 9.56 1.93
N GLU A 130 6.08 10.37 2.66
CA GLU A 130 7.34 10.95 2.15
C GLU A 130 8.35 9.87 1.71
N ALA A 131 8.36 8.72 2.38
CA ALA A 131 9.22 7.58 2.02
C ALA A 131 8.68 6.74 0.86
N GLY A 132 7.56 7.16 0.22
CA GLY A 132 7.00 6.53 -0.97
C GLY A 132 5.99 5.41 -0.71
N PHE A 133 5.53 5.21 0.52
CA PHE A 133 4.37 4.35 0.76
C PHE A 133 3.11 5.02 0.22
N LYS A 134 2.29 4.27 -0.52
CA LYS A 134 1.16 4.84 -1.26
C LYS A 134 -0.17 4.80 -0.50
N ARG A 135 -0.30 3.90 0.45
CA ARG A 135 -1.55 3.60 1.15
C ARG A 135 -1.31 3.58 2.65
N VAL A 136 -1.30 4.77 3.25
CA VAL A 136 -1.04 4.92 4.68
C VAL A 136 -2.29 5.47 5.36
N ARG A 137 -2.73 4.80 6.42
CA ARG A 137 -3.87 5.22 7.24
C ARG A 137 -3.48 5.27 8.72
N VAL A 138 -4.19 6.06 9.48
CA VAL A 138 -4.01 6.20 10.93
C VAL A 138 -5.18 5.53 11.65
N LEU A 139 -4.90 4.68 12.63
CA LEU A 139 -5.93 4.09 13.47
C LEU A 139 -6.53 5.16 14.38
N LYS A 140 -7.79 5.50 14.14
CA LYS A 140 -8.51 6.51 14.91
C LYS A 140 -8.68 6.08 16.36
N GLY A 141 -8.22 6.92 17.28
CA GLY A 141 -8.23 6.65 18.72
C GLY A 141 -7.18 5.62 19.18
N GLY A 142 -6.33 5.21 18.26
CA GLY A 142 -5.12 4.43 18.50
C GLY A 142 -5.29 3.21 19.39
N TRP A 143 -4.32 3.00 20.27
CA TRP A 143 -4.28 1.84 21.18
C TRP A 143 -5.49 1.74 22.11
N VAL A 144 -5.98 2.88 22.61
CA VAL A 144 -7.10 2.91 23.57
C VAL A 144 -8.38 2.34 22.94
N VAL A 145 -8.69 2.74 21.72
CA VAL A 145 -9.88 2.24 21.01
C VAL A 145 -9.69 0.79 20.59
N TRP A 146 -8.47 0.38 20.19
CA TRP A 146 -8.17 -1.02 19.88
C TRP A 146 -8.48 -1.97 21.05
N GLN A 147 -8.13 -1.57 22.28
CA GLN A 147 -8.44 -2.34 23.48
C GLN A 147 -9.97 -2.43 23.71
N LYS A 148 -10.72 -1.34 23.50
CA LYS A 148 -12.18 -1.32 23.70
C LYS A 148 -12.93 -2.29 22.77
N VAL A 149 -12.43 -2.50 21.55
CA VAL A 149 -13.03 -3.46 20.60
C VAL A 149 -12.51 -4.89 20.79
N ASN A 150 -11.75 -5.16 21.83
CA ASN A 150 -11.11 -6.46 22.09
C ASN A 150 -10.33 -6.95 20.83
N GLY A 151 -9.50 -6.08 20.26
CA GLY A 151 -8.67 -6.41 19.13
C GLY A 151 -7.56 -7.41 19.50
N GLN A 152 -7.14 -8.23 18.54
CA GLN A 152 -6.07 -9.22 18.77
C GLN A 152 -4.74 -8.54 19.11
N VAL A 153 -4.02 -9.08 20.06
CA VAL A 153 -2.76 -8.52 20.55
C VAL A 153 -1.64 -9.55 20.56
N ASP A 154 -0.42 -9.05 20.36
CA ASP A 154 0.84 -9.74 20.64
C ASP A 154 1.57 -9.02 21.77
N TYR A 155 2.50 -9.69 22.42
CA TYR A 155 3.42 -9.05 23.34
C TYR A 155 4.63 -8.49 22.57
N ALA A 156 5.06 -7.29 22.93
CA ALA A 156 6.32 -6.77 22.42
C ALA A 156 7.45 -7.71 22.88
N ALA A 157 8.29 -8.17 21.95
CA ALA A 157 9.47 -8.91 22.33
C ALA A 157 10.31 -8.02 23.27
N ARG A 158 10.55 -8.50 24.50
CA ARG A 158 11.51 -7.85 25.39
C ARG A 158 12.85 -7.89 24.65
N GLY A 159 13.37 -6.71 24.33
CA GLY A 159 14.70 -6.63 23.72
C GLY A 159 15.71 -7.34 24.62
N LEU A 160 16.35 -8.36 24.09
CA LEU A 160 17.55 -8.97 24.62
C LEU A 160 18.69 -7.94 24.56
#